data_abe16fb55aa79b233ac016d3f69e4429
#
_entry.id   abe16fb55aa79b233ac016d3f69e4429
#
_cell.length_a   1.000
_cell.length_b   1.000
_cell.length_c   1.000
_cell.angle_alpha   90.00
_cell.angle_beta   90.00
_cell.angle_gamma   90.00
#
_symmetry.space_group_name_H-M   'P 1'
#
loop_
_entity.id
_entity.type
_entity.pdbx_description
1 polymer ?
#
loop_
_entity_poly.entity_id
_entity_poly.type
_entity_poly.pdbx_seq_one_letter_code
_entity_poly.pdbx_strand_id
1 'polypeptide(L)'
;GPRSAAPFVAVNCGAIVPELIDSTLFGHKKGAFTGAIADRPGVFQQANGGTLFLDEFGELTPDVQVRLLRVLQEGTFTPVGSNQELKVDVRLITATHRNLMLDVSHGRFREDLFYRIAVGVLHLPPLREREGDLLLLSEKLLAGIASQDSSLGDKKISAEAKNLILRHLWRGNVRELQSTLLRAALWCPGDLIAAHDIEQALFKLPQAEVDVLALEVSQDIDPQEVT
;
A
#
# COMPACT_ATOMS: atom_id res chain seq x y z
N GLY A 1 6.31 -23.12 3.19
CA GLY A 1 5.77 -23.58 1.92
C GLY A 1 6.88 -23.96 0.94
N PRO A 2 6.56 -24.52 -0.25
CA PRO A 2 7.57 -25.05 -1.18
C PRO A 2 8.57 -24.01 -1.70
N ARG A 3 8.24 -22.70 -1.58
CA ARG A 3 9.10 -21.59 -2.01
C ARG A 3 9.73 -20.82 -0.83
N SER A 4 9.79 -21.40 0.38
CA SER A 4 10.29 -20.71 1.59
C SER A 4 11.77 -20.31 1.53
N ALA A 5 12.59 -21.05 0.77
CA ALA A 5 14.00 -20.76 0.55
C ALA A 5 14.28 -20.06 -0.79
N ALA A 6 13.22 -19.79 -1.59
CA ALA A 6 13.33 -19.15 -2.89
C ALA A 6 13.31 -17.62 -2.77
N PRO A 7 13.72 -16.88 -3.83
CA PRO A 7 13.70 -15.42 -3.81
C PRO A 7 12.33 -14.84 -3.48
N PHE A 8 12.31 -13.80 -2.63
CA PHE A 8 11.16 -12.95 -2.41
C PHE A 8 11.52 -11.53 -2.84
N VAL A 9 10.93 -11.09 -3.95
CA VAL A 9 11.18 -9.75 -4.51
C VAL A 9 9.96 -8.90 -4.28
N ALA A 10 10.14 -7.75 -3.60
CA ALA A 10 9.07 -6.78 -3.35
C ALA A 10 9.33 -5.50 -4.12
N VAL A 11 8.29 -4.99 -4.78
CA VAL A 11 8.34 -3.75 -5.56
C VAL A 11 7.08 -2.94 -5.29
N ASN A 12 7.25 -1.63 -5.03
CA ASN A 12 6.14 -0.68 -4.99
C ASN A 12 6.02 -0.03 -6.38
N CYS A 13 4.91 -0.31 -7.08
CA CYS A 13 4.66 0.19 -8.43
C CYS A 13 4.43 1.72 -8.46
N GLY A 14 3.84 2.28 -7.42
CA GLY A 14 3.60 3.73 -7.32
C GLY A 14 4.88 4.55 -7.05
N ALA A 15 5.95 3.91 -6.57
CA ALA A 15 7.24 4.56 -6.36
C ALA A 15 8.11 4.63 -7.61
N ILE A 16 7.71 3.97 -8.72
CA ILE A 16 8.46 3.94 -9.98
C ILE A 16 7.85 4.96 -10.93
N VAL A 17 8.70 5.78 -11.54
CA VAL A 17 8.23 6.70 -12.59
C VAL A 17 7.66 5.92 -13.77
N PRO A 18 6.55 6.36 -14.40
CA PRO A 18 5.82 5.61 -15.43
C PRO A 18 6.69 5.11 -16.58
N GLU A 19 7.68 5.90 -17.01
CA GLU A 19 8.57 5.60 -18.13
C GLU A 19 9.54 4.44 -17.83
N LEU A 20 9.79 4.16 -16.54
CA LEU A 20 10.72 3.12 -16.12
C LEU A 20 10.04 1.85 -15.60
N ILE A 21 8.72 1.86 -15.41
CA ILE A 21 8.02 0.72 -14.80
C ILE A 21 8.15 -0.53 -15.67
N ASP A 22 8.04 -0.40 -16.98
CA ASP A 22 8.17 -1.47 -17.94
C ASP A 22 9.57 -2.12 -17.89
N SER A 23 10.60 -1.27 -17.93
CA SER A 23 11.99 -1.69 -17.78
C SER A 23 12.30 -2.30 -16.40
N THR A 24 11.68 -1.78 -15.34
CA THR A 24 11.87 -2.32 -13.98
C THR A 24 11.25 -3.71 -13.86
N LEU A 25 10.04 -3.90 -14.37
CA LEU A 25 9.33 -5.18 -14.28
C LEU A 25 9.95 -6.24 -15.19
N PHE A 26 10.19 -5.92 -16.46
CA PHE A 26 10.57 -6.90 -17.49
C PHE A 26 12.07 -6.85 -17.88
N GLY A 27 12.80 -5.85 -17.39
CA GLY A 27 14.20 -5.64 -17.76
C GLY A 27 14.37 -4.98 -19.13
N HIS A 28 15.59 -4.65 -19.47
CA HIS A 28 15.92 -4.04 -20.76
C HIS A 28 17.29 -4.46 -21.29
N LYS A 29 17.44 -4.35 -22.60
CA LYS A 29 18.72 -4.44 -23.28
C LYS A 29 19.39 -3.08 -23.42
N LYS A 30 20.71 -3.09 -23.51
CA LYS A 30 21.50 -1.89 -23.81
C LYS A 30 20.99 -1.24 -25.10
N GLY A 31 20.75 0.08 -25.05
CA GLY A 31 20.24 0.85 -26.17
C GLY A 31 18.71 0.80 -26.36
N ALA A 32 17.97 0.15 -25.49
CA ALA A 32 16.49 0.05 -25.58
C ALA A 32 15.76 1.40 -25.47
N PHE A 33 16.35 2.35 -24.75
CA PHE A 33 15.87 3.73 -24.60
C PHE A 33 17.03 4.66 -24.21
N THR A 34 16.82 5.98 -24.26
CA THR A 34 17.82 6.97 -23.85
C THR A 34 18.21 6.76 -22.37
N GLY A 35 19.46 6.41 -22.10
CA GLY A 35 19.95 6.07 -20.77
C GLY A 35 20.08 4.57 -20.48
N ALA A 36 19.68 3.70 -21.38
CA ALA A 36 19.92 2.25 -21.29
C ALA A 36 21.38 1.91 -21.67
N ILE A 37 22.33 2.20 -20.78
CA ILE A 37 23.77 2.03 -21.01
C ILE A 37 24.25 0.58 -20.90
N ALA A 38 23.49 -0.30 -20.25
CA ALA A 38 23.79 -1.72 -20.04
C ALA A 38 22.51 -2.56 -20.05
N ASP A 39 22.66 -3.88 -20.21
CA ASP A 39 21.57 -4.84 -20.00
C ASP A 39 21.21 -4.86 -18.51
N ARG A 40 19.91 -4.88 -18.20
CA ARG A 40 19.42 -4.97 -16.82
C ARG A 40 18.28 -6.00 -16.70
N PRO A 41 18.41 -7.01 -15.81
CA PRO A 41 17.34 -7.95 -15.56
C PRO A 41 16.17 -7.27 -14.85
N GLY A 42 14.95 -7.59 -15.25
CA GLY A 42 13.71 -7.15 -14.59
C GLY A 42 13.40 -7.96 -13.34
N VAL A 43 12.46 -7.44 -12.53
CA VAL A 43 12.09 -8.09 -11.25
C VAL A 43 11.41 -9.45 -11.47
N PHE A 44 10.74 -9.70 -12.59
CA PHE A 44 10.23 -11.02 -12.94
C PHE A 44 11.35 -12.04 -13.07
N GLN A 45 12.48 -11.67 -13.68
CA GLN A 45 13.64 -12.53 -13.81
C GLN A 45 14.32 -12.76 -12.45
N GLN A 46 14.40 -11.72 -11.62
CA GLN A 46 14.98 -11.80 -10.27
C GLN A 46 14.14 -12.68 -9.34
N ALA A 47 12.81 -12.69 -9.51
CA ALA A 47 11.86 -13.48 -8.73
C ALA A 47 11.68 -14.91 -9.27
N ASN A 48 12.39 -15.32 -10.33
CA ASN A 48 12.19 -16.62 -10.96
C ASN A 48 12.41 -17.78 -9.97
N GLY A 49 11.49 -18.73 -9.95
CA GLY A 49 11.42 -19.81 -8.95
C GLY A 49 10.85 -19.41 -7.60
N GLY A 50 10.64 -18.10 -7.36
CA GLY A 50 10.27 -17.52 -6.09
C GLY A 50 8.91 -16.80 -6.08
N THR A 51 8.84 -15.70 -5.33
CA THR A 51 7.63 -14.89 -5.15
C THR A 51 7.93 -13.43 -5.49
N LEU A 52 7.07 -12.82 -6.29
CA LEU A 52 7.06 -11.40 -6.59
C LEU A 52 5.87 -10.75 -5.87
N PHE A 53 6.15 -9.77 -5.02
CA PHE A 53 5.14 -8.94 -4.38
C PHE A 53 5.09 -7.57 -5.05
N LEU A 54 3.96 -7.23 -5.66
CA LEU A 54 3.72 -5.94 -6.29
C LEU A 54 2.77 -5.12 -5.41
N ASP A 55 3.31 -4.12 -4.73
CA ASP A 55 2.52 -3.14 -3.98
C ASP A 55 2.05 -2.01 -4.91
N GLU A 56 0.92 -1.37 -4.54
CA GLU A 56 0.27 -0.33 -5.34
C GLU A 56 -0.01 -0.77 -6.79
N PHE A 57 -0.45 -2.02 -6.94
CA PHE A 57 -0.70 -2.68 -8.23
C PHE A 57 -1.70 -1.92 -9.12
N GLY A 58 -2.65 -1.21 -8.52
CA GLY A 58 -3.62 -0.39 -9.24
C GLY A 58 -3.03 0.83 -9.96
N GLU A 59 -1.75 1.17 -9.72
CA GLU A 59 -1.07 2.31 -10.36
C GLU A 59 -0.41 1.92 -11.70
N LEU A 60 -0.49 0.65 -12.10
CA LEU A 60 0.08 0.18 -13.37
C LEU A 60 -0.62 0.81 -14.57
N THR A 61 0.19 1.30 -15.53
CA THR A 61 -0.33 1.84 -16.79
C THR A 61 -0.99 0.75 -17.65
N PRO A 62 -1.93 1.08 -18.55
CA PRO A 62 -2.62 0.09 -19.40
C PRO A 62 -1.66 -0.80 -20.21
N ASP A 63 -0.57 -0.26 -20.73
CA ASP A 63 0.43 -1.01 -21.52
C ASP A 63 1.13 -2.07 -20.66
N VAL A 64 1.49 -1.72 -19.42
CA VAL A 64 2.09 -2.65 -18.46
C VAL A 64 1.09 -3.74 -18.05
N GLN A 65 -0.19 -3.38 -17.89
CA GLN A 65 -1.25 -4.34 -17.59
C GLN A 65 -1.38 -5.41 -18.70
N VAL A 66 -1.27 -5.01 -19.97
CA VAL A 66 -1.29 -5.96 -21.12
C VAL A 66 -0.12 -6.93 -21.06
N ARG A 67 1.09 -6.42 -20.82
CA ARG A 67 2.30 -7.25 -20.74
C ARG A 67 2.24 -8.21 -19.56
N LEU A 68 1.76 -7.71 -18.42
CA LEU A 68 1.62 -8.50 -17.21
C LEU A 68 0.62 -9.65 -17.39
N LEU A 69 -0.50 -9.40 -18.08
CA LEU A 69 -1.47 -10.46 -18.41
C LEU A 69 -0.82 -11.59 -19.19
N ARG A 70 0.02 -11.27 -20.19
CA ARG A 70 0.77 -12.28 -20.96
C ARG A 70 1.69 -13.11 -20.07
N VAL A 71 2.46 -12.47 -19.19
CA VAL A 71 3.33 -13.19 -18.24
C VAL A 71 2.52 -14.14 -17.36
N LEU A 72 1.34 -13.72 -16.89
CA LEU A 72 0.49 -14.55 -16.04
C LEU A 72 -0.20 -15.69 -16.79
N GLN A 73 -0.42 -15.55 -18.09
CA GLN A 73 -1.06 -16.59 -18.93
C GLN A 73 -0.05 -17.59 -19.47
N GLU A 74 1.08 -17.11 -19.98
CA GLU A 74 2.05 -17.88 -20.76
C GLU A 74 3.31 -18.26 -19.96
N GLY A 75 3.56 -17.55 -18.84
CA GLY A 75 4.79 -17.74 -18.05
C GLY A 75 6.03 -17.20 -18.75
N THR A 76 5.85 -16.32 -19.75
CA THR A 76 6.93 -15.77 -20.56
C THR A 76 6.80 -14.26 -20.73
N PHE A 77 7.92 -13.59 -20.99
CA PHE A 77 7.96 -12.17 -21.34
C PHE A 77 9.20 -11.83 -22.16
N THR A 78 9.15 -10.69 -22.84
CA THR A 78 10.28 -10.17 -23.61
C THR A 78 10.80 -8.89 -22.95
N PRO A 79 12.10 -8.79 -22.60
CA PRO A 79 12.71 -7.53 -22.10
C PRO A 79 12.59 -6.39 -23.11
N VAL A 80 12.55 -5.15 -22.62
CA VAL A 80 12.48 -3.95 -23.47
C VAL A 80 13.71 -3.90 -24.39
N GLY A 81 13.49 -3.70 -25.69
CA GLY A 81 14.55 -3.69 -26.69
C GLY A 81 15.13 -5.06 -27.05
N SER A 82 14.46 -6.15 -26.67
CA SER A 82 14.82 -7.54 -27.01
C SER A 82 13.74 -8.18 -27.88
N ASN A 83 14.16 -9.14 -28.70
CA ASN A 83 13.24 -10.06 -29.40
C ASN A 83 13.28 -11.46 -28.77
N GLN A 84 14.08 -11.66 -27.72
CA GLN A 84 14.20 -12.95 -27.04
C GLN A 84 13.16 -13.05 -25.91
N GLU A 85 12.33 -14.08 -25.99
CA GLU A 85 11.39 -14.43 -24.95
C GLU A 85 12.10 -15.15 -23.80
N LEU A 86 11.76 -14.79 -22.56
CA LEU A 86 12.27 -15.40 -21.34
C LEU A 86 11.13 -16.08 -20.59
N LYS A 87 11.36 -17.34 -20.19
CA LYS A 87 10.41 -18.11 -19.37
C LYS A 87 10.66 -17.90 -17.89
N VAL A 88 9.58 -17.74 -17.11
CA VAL A 88 9.64 -17.58 -15.65
C VAL A 88 8.54 -18.37 -14.96
N ASP A 89 8.86 -18.86 -13.76
CA ASP A 89 7.92 -19.43 -12.81
C ASP A 89 7.90 -18.58 -11.54
N VAL A 90 6.90 -17.71 -11.43
CA VAL A 90 6.80 -16.74 -10.32
C VAL A 90 5.44 -16.85 -9.66
N ARG A 91 5.43 -16.98 -8.33
CA ARG A 91 4.22 -16.75 -7.54
C ARG A 91 4.00 -15.25 -7.40
N LEU A 92 2.90 -14.73 -7.97
CA LEU A 92 2.54 -13.32 -7.84
C LEU A 92 1.66 -13.10 -6.61
N ILE A 93 1.99 -12.05 -5.83
CA ILE A 93 1.15 -11.48 -4.79
C ILE A 93 1.02 -9.98 -5.11
N THR A 94 -0.19 -9.47 -5.12
CA THR A 94 -0.46 -8.05 -5.41
C THR A 94 -1.17 -7.40 -4.24
N ALA A 95 -0.86 -6.14 -3.98
CA ALA A 95 -1.57 -5.30 -3.02
C ALA A 95 -1.98 -3.98 -3.67
N THR A 96 -3.13 -3.46 -3.31
CA THR A 96 -3.61 -2.15 -3.75
C THR A 96 -4.59 -1.59 -2.73
N HIS A 97 -4.61 -0.28 -2.59
CA HIS A 97 -5.63 0.47 -1.85
C HIS A 97 -6.82 0.87 -2.74
N ARG A 98 -6.70 0.70 -4.06
CA ARG A 98 -7.74 1.08 -5.04
C ARG A 98 -8.82 0.02 -5.13
N ASN A 99 -10.05 0.45 -5.43
CA ASN A 99 -11.13 -0.45 -5.81
C ASN A 99 -10.98 -0.81 -7.29
N LEU A 100 -10.31 -1.95 -7.56
CA LEU A 100 -10.04 -2.38 -8.94
C LEU A 100 -11.32 -2.65 -9.74
N MET A 101 -12.42 -3.10 -9.11
CA MET A 101 -13.71 -3.28 -9.79
C MET A 101 -14.25 -1.95 -10.32
N LEU A 102 -14.14 -0.89 -9.52
CA LEU A 102 -14.52 0.45 -9.94
C LEU A 102 -13.57 0.98 -11.03
N ASP A 103 -12.28 0.66 -10.96
CA ASP A 103 -11.33 1.04 -12.01
C ASP A 103 -11.59 0.29 -13.32
N VAL A 104 -12.04 -0.97 -13.27
CA VAL A 104 -12.50 -1.73 -14.44
C VAL A 104 -13.71 -1.04 -15.07
N SER A 105 -14.74 -0.68 -14.30
CA SER A 105 -15.93 -0.01 -14.82
C SER A 105 -15.65 1.35 -15.47
N HIS A 106 -14.58 2.02 -15.05
CA HIS A 106 -14.12 3.29 -15.64
C HIS A 106 -13.05 3.11 -16.75
N GLY A 107 -12.72 1.88 -17.14
CA GLY A 107 -11.71 1.61 -18.17
C GLY A 107 -10.26 1.93 -17.76
N ARG A 108 -9.99 2.15 -16.47
CA ARG A 108 -8.64 2.42 -15.94
C ARG A 108 -7.86 1.14 -15.64
N PHE A 109 -8.57 0.05 -15.44
CA PHE A 109 -7.97 -1.27 -15.21
C PHE A 109 -8.61 -2.30 -16.14
N ARG A 110 -7.82 -3.23 -16.66
CA ARG A 110 -8.33 -4.26 -17.58
C ARG A 110 -9.09 -5.34 -16.82
N GLU A 111 -10.25 -5.68 -17.32
CA GLU A 111 -11.12 -6.71 -16.76
C GLU A 111 -10.47 -8.11 -16.80
N ASP A 112 -9.81 -8.44 -17.91
CA ASP A 112 -9.14 -9.74 -18.09
C ASP A 112 -7.99 -9.94 -17.09
N LEU A 113 -7.20 -8.91 -16.83
CA LEU A 113 -6.16 -8.94 -15.81
C LEU A 113 -6.75 -9.05 -14.41
N PHE A 114 -7.84 -8.31 -14.12
CA PHE A 114 -8.53 -8.40 -12.83
C PHE A 114 -8.93 -9.84 -12.50
N TYR A 115 -9.65 -10.52 -13.40
CA TYR A 115 -10.06 -11.91 -13.17
C TYR A 115 -8.87 -12.89 -13.09
N ARG A 116 -7.75 -12.57 -13.69
CA ARG A 116 -6.56 -13.42 -13.62
C ARG A 116 -5.86 -13.34 -12.26
N ILE A 117 -5.89 -12.18 -11.59
CA ILE A 117 -5.26 -11.98 -10.27
C ILE A 117 -6.21 -12.20 -9.09
N ALA A 118 -7.51 -12.00 -9.28
CA ALA A 118 -8.52 -12.05 -8.21
C ALA A 118 -8.93 -13.49 -7.81
N VAL A 119 -8.04 -14.48 -7.97
CA VAL A 119 -8.29 -15.88 -7.60
C VAL A 119 -8.32 -16.08 -6.08
N GLY A 120 -7.49 -15.34 -5.35
CA GLY A 120 -7.45 -15.36 -3.89
C GLY A 120 -7.38 -13.94 -3.36
N VAL A 121 -8.53 -13.38 -2.95
CA VAL A 121 -8.62 -12.02 -2.44
C VAL A 121 -8.57 -12.03 -0.93
N LEU A 122 -7.62 -11.29 -0.36
CA LEU A 122 -7.50 -11.05 1.07
C LEU A 122 -7.86 -9.59 1.38
N HIS A 123 -8.95 -9.38 2.10
CA HIS A 123 -9.33 -8.06 2.58
C HIS A 123 -8.68 -7.78 3.94
N LEU A 124 -7.90 -6.71 4.03
CA LEU A 124 -7.30 -6.24 5.28
C LEU A 124 -8.19 -5.12 5.86
N PRO A 125 -8.87 -5.36 6.99
CA PRO A 125 -9.72 -4.33 7.59
C PRO A 125 -8.86 -3.18 8.12
N PRO A 126 -9.36 -1.93 8.06
CA PRO A 126 -8.69 -0.79 8.66
C PRO A 126 -8.60 -0.94 10.18
N LEU A 127 -7.66 -0.21 10.79
CA LEU A 127 -7.35 -0.35 12.22
C LEU A 127 -8.56 -0.13 13.14
N ARG A 128 -9.47 0.79 12.78
CA ARG A 128 -10.72 1.07 13.52
C ARG A 128 -11.70 -0.11 13.57
N GLU A 129 -11.57 -1.07 12.65
CA GLU A 129 -12.42 -2.27 12.55
C GLU A 129 -11.76 -3.51 13.18
N ARG A 130 -10.53 -3.37 13.70
CA ARG A 130 -9.76 -4.45 14.30
C ARG A 130 -9.93 -4.42 15.82
N GLU A 131 -11.03 -4.99 16.29
CA GLU A 131 -11.35 -5.03 17.71
C GLU A 131 -10.24 -5.74 18.53
N GLY A 132 -9.85 -5.14 19.65
CA GLY A 132 -8.83 -5.68 20.56
C GLY A 132 -7.38 -5.47 20.14
N ASP A 133 -7.09 -5.22 18.86
CA ASP A 133 -5.71 -5.09 18.37
C ASP A 133 -5.06 -3.76 18.76
N LEU A 134 -5.82 -2.71 18.88
CA LEU A 134 -5.31 -1.33 18.95
C LEU A 134 -4.39 -1.09 20.15
N LEU A 135 -4.78 -1.53 21.35
CA LEU A 135 -3.94 -1.37 22.54
C LEU A 135 -2.70 -2.27 22.51
N LEU A 136 -2.87 -3.52 22.10
CA LEU A 136 -1.76 -4.46 21.96
C LEU A 136 -0.74 -3.95 20.95
N LEU A 137 -1.21 -3.41 19.83
CA LEU A 137 -0.37 -2.83 18.80
C LEU A 137 0.33 -1.57 19.31
N SER A 138 -0.36 -0.71 20.08
CA SER A 138 0.23 0.50 20.67
C SER A 138 1.39 0.16 21.61
N GLU A 139 1.22 -0.83 22.48
CA GLU A 139 2.27 -1.29 23.40
C GLU A 139 3.46 -1.89 22.62
N LYS A 140 3.18 -2.69 21.59
CA LYS A 140 4.23 -3.28 20.74
C LYS A 140 4.99 -2.23 19.92
N LEU A 141 4.31 -1.22 19.42
CA LEU A 141 4.94 -0.11 18.69
C LEU A 141 5.82 0.73 19.61
N LEU A 142 5.38 1.02 20.84
CA LEU A 142 6.22 1.73 21.83
C LEU A 142 7.46 0.95 22.20
N ALA A 143 7.33 -0.36 22.46
CA ALA A 143 8.49 -1.22 22.73
C ALA A 143 9.46 -1.24 21.53
N GLY A 144 8.94 -1.23 20.29
CA GLY A 144 9.76 -1.11 19.08
C GLY A 144 10.49 0.24 18.99
N ILE A 145 9.83 1.35 19.34
CA ILE A 145 10.43 2.68 19.39
C ILE A 145 11.55 2.74 20.43
N ALA A 146 11.32 2.25 21.65
CA ALA A 146 12.32 2.18 22.72
C ALA A 146 13.54 1.32 22.34
N SER A 147 13.35 0.24 21.57
CA SER A 147 14.45 -0.60 21.09
C SER A 147 15.32 0.08 20.02
N GLN A 148 14.76 1.01 19.24
CA GLN A 148 15.48 1.77 18.21
C GLN A 148 16.21 2.99 18.79
N ASP A 149 15.66 3.59 19.83
CA ASP A 149 16.24 4.73 20.52
C ASP A 149 16.13 4.55 22.05
N SER A 150 17.21 4.06 22.65
CA SER A 150 17.30 3.84 24.09
C SER A 150 17.17 5.11 24.94
N SER A 151 17.35 6.29 24.34
CA SER A 151 17.18 7.57 25.03
C SER A 151 15.73 7.86 25.40
N LEU A 152 14.77 7.25 24.70
CA LEU A 152 13.33 7.42 24.95
C LEU A 152 12.84 6.61 26.16
N GLY A 153 13.63 5.67 26.64
CA GLY A 153 13.24 4.81 27.77
C GLY A 153 12.06 3.88 27.49
N ASP A 154 11.67 3.12 28.50
CA ASP A 154 10.56 2.17 28.44
C ASP A 154 9.25 2.88 28.88
N LYS A 155 8.69 3.70 27.98
CA LYS A 155 7.49 4.50 28.27
C LYS A 155 6.22 3.64 28.32
N LYS A 156 5.30 4.00 29.21
CA LYS A 156 3.98 3.37 29.36
C LYS A 156 2.87 4.35 28.95
N ILE A 157 1.72 3.80 28.55
CA ILE A 157 0.54 4.60 28.20
C ILE A 157 -0.40 4.62 29.40
N SER A 158 -0.83 5.81 29.84
CA SER A 158 -1.81 5.97 30.92
C SER A 158 -3.18 5.43 30.54
N ALA A 159 -4.06 5.18 31.51
CA ALA A 159 -5.40 4.69 31.25
C ALA A 159 -6.22 5.71 30.40
N GLU A 160 -6.07 7.01 30.69
CA GLU A 160 -6.72 8.09 29.95
C GLU A 160 -6.22 8.17 28.52
N ALA A 161 -4.91 8.02 28.29
CA ALA A 161 -4.33 7.97 26.96
C ALA A 161 -4.79 6.74 26.17
N LYS A 162 -4.91 5.57 26.82
CA LYS A 162 -5.49 4.36 26.19
C LYS A 162 -6.93 4.61 25.75
N ASN A 163 -7.75 5.26 26.55
CA ASN A 163 -9.13 5.61 26.19
C ASN A 163 -9.20 6.56 24.98
N LEU A 164 -8.29 7.52 24.89
CA LEU A 164 -8.21 8.44 23.76
C LEU A 164 -7.80 7.70 22.49
N ILE A 165 -6.79 6.83 22.56
CA ILE A 165 -6.34 5.96 21.47
C ILE A 165 -7.51 5.11 20.94
N LEU A 166 -8.32 4.51 21.83
CA LEU A 166 -9.46 3.67 21.46
C LEU A 166 -10.58 4.45 20.74
N ARG A 167 -10.76 5.74 21.04
CA ARG A 167 -11.82 6.58 20.45
C ARG A 167 -11.43 7.23 19.13
N HIS A 168 -10.13 7.28 18.82
CA HIS A 168 -9.66 7.92 17.61
C HIS A 168 -9.87 7.04 16.38
N LEU A 169 -10.23 7.64 15.23
CA LEU A 169 -10.60 6.91 14.00
C LEU A 169 -9.41 6.27 13.26
N TRP A 170 -8.20 6.75 13.51
CA TRP A 170 -6.96 6.26 12.88
C TRP A 170 -7.09 6.14 11.35
N ARG A 171 -7.46 7.22 10.67
CA ARG A 171 -7.63 7.24 9.20
C ARG A 171 -6.35 6.80 8.46
N GLY A 172 -5.17 7.15 8.97
CA GLY A 172 -3.86 6.71 8.48
C GLY A 172 -3.42 5.35 9.04
N ASN A 173 -4.34 4.64 9.72
CA ASN A 173 -4.13 3.29 10.23
C ASN A 173 -2.87 3.16 11.13
N VAL A 174 -2.12 2.08 10.96
CA VAL A 174 -0.92 1.78 11.77
C VAL A 174 0.17 2.85 11.61
N ARG A 175 0.29 3.46 10.42
CA ARG A 175 1.29 4.52 10.17
C ARG A 175 0.99 5.77 11.00
N GLU A 176 -0.27 6.17 11.07
CA GLU A 176 -0.70 7.31 11.90
C GLU A 176 -0.49 7.01 13.39
N LEU A 177 -0.91 5.84 13.85
CA LEU A 177 -0.72 5.41 15.23
C LEU A 177 0.76 5.41 15.61
N GLN A 178 1.62 4.79 14.82
CA GLN A 178 3.06 4.73 15.06
C GLN A 178 3.71 6.12 15.13
N SER A 179 3.39 6.99 14.17
CA SER A 179 3.92 8.36 14.15
C SER A 179 3.43 9.20 15.33
N THR A 180 2.18 8.98 15.76
CA THR A 180 1.62 9.67 16.93
C THR A 180 2.28 9.18 18.21
N LEU A 181 2.46 7.87 18.39
CA LEU A 181 3.15 7.31 19.54
C LEU A 181 4.62 7.75 19.61
N LEU A 182 5.31 7.80 18.47
CA LEU A 182 6.69 8.30 18.40
C LEU A 182 6.76 9.77 18.86
N ARG A 183 5.90 10.64 18.34
CA ARG A 183 5.87 12.05 18.78
C ARG A 183 5.52 12.20 20.26
N ALA A 184 4.52 11.46 20.73
CA ALA A 184 4.15 11.47 22.14
C ALA A 184 5.32 10.99 23.04
N ALA A 185 6.06 9.96 22.61
CA ALA A 185 7.23 9.48 23.34
C ALA A 185 8.38 10.49 23.34
N LEU A 186 8.60 11.22 22.25
CA LEU A 186 9.64 12.25 22.14
C LEU A 186 9.34 13.47 23.02
N TRP A 187 8.08 13.89 23.10
CA TRP A 187 7.70 15.11 23.82
C TRP A 187 7.33 14.89 25.29
N CYS A 188 6.98 13.68 25.68
CA CYS A 188 6.69 13.33 27.06
C CYS A 188 7.99 13.35 27.89
N PRO A 189 8.11 14.22 28.93
CA PRO A 189 9.33 14.31 29.73
C PRO A 189 9.54 13.13 30.69
N GLY A 190 8.47 12.40 31.02
CA GLY A 190 8.49 11.26 31.95
C GLY A 190 8.34 9.92 31.25
N ASP A 191 8.18 8.85 32.06
CA ASP A 191 8.01 7.48 31.56
C ASP A 191 6.54 7.13 31.29
N LEU A 192 5.59 8.02 31.58
CA LEU A 192 4.15 7.80 31.43
C LEU A 192 3.55 8.80 30.43
N ILE A 193 3.18 8.29 29.27
CA ILE A 193 2.47 9.08 28.24
C ILE A 193 1.02 9.30 28.68
N ALA A 194 0.66 10.53 28.95
CA ALA A 194 -0.68 10.95 29.37
C ALA A 194 -1.57 11.28 28.16
N ALA A 195 -2.87 11.52 28.40
CA ALA A 195 -3.81 11.84 27.33
C ALA A 195 -3.41 13.11 26.56
N HIS A 196 -2.93 14.15 27.28
CA HIS A 196 -2.51 15.41 26.65
C HIS A 196 -1.31 15.22 25.70
N ASP A 197 -0.38 14.29 26.00
CA ASP A 197 0.75 14.00 25.11
C ASP A 197 0.27 13.40 23.78
N ILE A 198 -0.75 12.51 23.84
CA ILE A 198 -1.38 11.95 22.64
C ILE A 198 -2.14 13.04 21.88
N GLU A 199 -2.93 13.89 22.55
CA GLU A 199 -3.68 14.97 21.91
C GLU A 199 -2.77 15.97 21.18
N GLN A 200 -1.62 16.32 21.77
CA GLN A 200 -0.61 17.17 21.15
C GLN A 200 0.07 16.47 19.96
N ALA A 201 0.28 15.15 20.07
CA ALA A 201 0.92 14.36 19.05
C ALA A 201 0.01 14.05 17.83
N LEU A 202 -1.31 14.15 17.98
CA LEU A 202 -2.25 13.99 16.87
C LEU A 202 -2.15 15.18 15.89
N PHE A 203 -2.05 14.88 14.59
CA PHE A 203 -2.23 15.91 13.57
C PHE A 203 -3.71 16.27 13.50
N LYS A 204 -4.01 17.53 13.79
CA LYS A 204 -5.33 18.12 13.48
C LYS A 204 -5.35 18.35 11.97
N LEU A 205 -5.90 17.40 11.23
CA LEU A 205 -6.26 17.69 9.84
C LEU A 205 -7.23 18.87 9.86
N PRO A 206 -7.02 19.93 9.04
CA PRO A 206 -8.06 20.93 8.85
C PRO A 206 -9.35 20.17 8.54
N GLN A 207 -10.41 20.44 9.27
CA GLN A 207 -11.75 20.01 8.85
C GLN A 207 -11.98 20.71 7.50
N ALA A 208 -11.66 20.03 6.42
CA ALA A 208 -12.08 20.48 5.12
C ALA A 208 -13.61 20.55 5.18
N GLU A 209 -14.15 21.65 4.71
CA GLU A 209 -15.56 21.97 4.54
C GLU A 209 -16.29 20.86 3.74
N VAL A 210 -16.40 19.67 4.31
CA VAL A 210 -17.13 18.53 3.71
C VAL A 210 -18.64 18.72 3.90
N ASP A 211 -19.04 19.67 4.79
CA ASP A 211 -20.46 19.89 5.08
C ASP A 211 -21.19 20.76 4.04
N VAL A 212 -20.50 21.44 3.13
CA VAL A 212 -21.17 22.31 2.15
C VAL A 212 -21.62 21.53 0.91
N LEU A 213 -20.84 20.52 0.46
CA LEU A 213 -21.21 19.71 -0.72
C LEU A 213 -22.30 18.66 -0.45
N ALA A 214 -22.46 18.23 0.79
CA ALA A 214 -23.53 17.30 1.17
C ALA A 214 -24.90 17.96 1.27
N LEU A 215 -24.95 19.29 1.49
CA LEU A 215 -26.20 20.07 1.56
C LEU A 215 -26.68 20.56 0.19
N GLU A 216 -25.78 20.76 -0.77
CA GLU A 216 -26.17 21.17 -2.14
C GLU A 216 -26.77 20.01 -2.96
N VAL A 217 -26.33 18.76 -2.74
CA VAL A 217 -26.90 17.59 -3.44
C VAL A 217 -28.32 17.23 -2.93
N SER A 218 -28.72 17.73 -1.76
CA SER A 218 -30.04 17.45 -1.19
C SER A 218 -31.14 18.44 -1.61
N GLN A 219 -30.81 19.50 -2.34
CA GLN A 219 -31.77 20.54 -2.74
C GLN A 219 -32.21 20.48 -4.21
N ASP A 220 -31.60 19.64 -5.06
CA ASP A 220 -31.90 19.54 -6.48
C ASP A 220 -32.80 18.33 -6.86
N ILE A 221 -33.51 17.72 -5.92
CA ILE A 221 -34.54 16.74 -6.26
C ILE A 221 -35.91 17.38 -6.05
N ASP A 222 -36.40 18.01 -7.10
CA ASP A 222 -37.81 18.46 -7.20
C ASP A 222 -38.72 17.22 -7.34
N PRO A 223 -39.70 16.99 -6.43
CA PRO A 223 -40.56 15.81 -6.46
C PRO A 223 -41.69 15.84 -7.52
N GLN A 224 -41.67 16.72 -8.48
CA GLN A 224 -42.81 16.93 -9.39
C GLN A 224 -42.65 16.47 -10.85
N GLU A 225 -41.61 15.72 -11.21
CA GLU A 225 -41.50 15.14 -12.57
C GLU A 225 -41.58 13.59 -12.54
N VAL A 226 -42.65 13.03 -11.96
CA VAL A 226 -43.10 11.67 -12.30
C VAL A 226 -44.63 11.69 -12.43
N THR A 227 -45.08 11.96 -13.66
CA THR A 227 -46.45 11.58 -14.12
C THR A 227 -46.29 10.84 -15.44
#